data_63d2ef6c6dbac76b2d294269d6aafb0b
#
_entry.id   63d2ef6c6dbac76b2d294269d6aafb0b
#
_cell.length_a   1.000
_cell.length_b   1.000
_cell.length_c   1.000
_cell.angle_alpha   90.00
_cell.angle_beta   90.00
_cell.angle_gamma   90.00
#
_symmetry.space_group_name_H-M   'P 1'
#
loop_
_entity.id
_entity.type
_entity.pdbx_description
1 polymer ?
#
loop_
_entity_poly.entity_id
_entity_poly.type
_entity_poly.pdbx_seq_one_letter_code
_entity_poly.pdbx_strand_id
1 'polypeptide(L)'
;DQHFGARKNSKLFHDYFLKFYEDIFFPTIEKEGITTIVDMGDTFDSRKGIDFAALSWAKKNYFDRLKEMGITVHTIVGNHTAYYKNTNDINAIDLLLKEYDNIKIYSETKPITLGNLSVLLVPWINQENKDRTLAMINKTSSPVCMGHLELQGFKVNEHVVMDHGFDIKPF
;
A
#
# COMPACT_ATOMS: atom_id res chain seq x y z
N ASP A 1 -3.95 2.63 1.01
CA ASP A 1 -4.86 2.09 -0.03
C ASP A 1 -5.34 3.23 -0.93
N GLN A 2 -4.70 3.43 -2.08
CA GLN A 2 -5.09 4.51 -3.00
C GLN A 2 -6.15 4.06 -4.01
N HIS A 3 -6.10 2.80 -4.43
CA HIS A 3 -6.99 2.23 -5.43
C HIS A 3 -7.11 3.08 -6.71
N PHE A 4 -5.99 3.55 -7.24
CA PHE A 4 -5.99 4.28 -8.51
C PHE A 4 -6.66 3.45 -9.62
N GLY A 5 -7.60 4.05 -10.33
CA GLY A 5 -8.43 3.37 -11.33
C GLY A 5 -9.75 2.80 -10.79
N ALA A 6 -10.07 3.02 -9.51
CA ALA A 6 -11.32 2.57 -8.91
C ALA A 6 -12.56 3.02 -9.67
N ARG A 7 -13.64 2.23 -9.53
CA ARG A 7 -14.93 2.49 -10.20
C ARG A 7 -14.81 2.60 -11.71
N LYS A 8 -14.03 1.70 -12.35
CA LYS A 8 -13.80 1.68 -13.80
C LYS A 8 -13.18 2.99 -14.29
N ASN A 9 -12.18 3.49 -13.57
CA ASN A 9 -11.47 4.72 -13.92
C ASN A 9 -12.37 5.96 -13.94
N SER A 10 -13.28 6.07 -12.99
CA SER A 10 -14.26 7.16 -12.93
C SER A 10 -13.59 8.53 -12.81
N LYS A 11 -13.86 9.42 -13.77
CA LYS A 11 -13.37 10.81 -13.72
C LYS A 11 -13.85 11.55 -12.47
N LEU A 12 -15.07 11.31 -12.03
CA LEU A 12 -15.62 11.92 -10.80
C LEU A 12 -14.78 11.53 -9.56
N PHE A 13 -14.31 10.27 -9.48
CA PHE A 13 -13.41 9.83 -8.41
C PHE A 13 -12.05 10.50 -8.51
N HIS A 14 -11.48 10.62 -9.71
CA HIS A 14 -10.23 11.31 -9.91
C HIS A 14 -10.30 12.79 -9.50
N ASP A 15 -11.37 13.50 -9.87
CA ASP A 15 -11.59 14.89 -9.51
C ASP A 15 -11.72 15.04 -7.96
N TYR A 16 -12.38 14.09 -7.30
CA TYR A 16 -12.52 14.08 -5.85
C TYR A 16 -11.18 13.82 -5.13
N PHE A 17 -10.40 12.84 -5.61
CA PHE A 17 -9.06 12.58 -5.10
C PHE A 17 -8.12 13.77 -5.32
N LEU A 18 -8.17 14.39 -6.50
CA LEU A 18 -7.34 15.56 -6.78
C LEU A 18 -7.62 16.69 -5.76
N LYS A 19 -8.91 16.96 -5.52
CA LYS A 19 -9.29 17.95 -4.51
C LYS A 19 -8.75 17.61 -3.11
N PHE A 20 -8.84 16.34 -2.69
CA PHE A 20 -8.28 15.89 -1.42
C PHE A 20 -6.76 16.09 -1.37
N TYR A 21 -6.05 15.75 -2.44
CA TYR A 21 -4.61 15.91 -2.51
C TYR A 21 -4.19 17.39 -2.44
N GLU A 22 -4.88 18.26 -3.15
CA GLU A 22 -4.55 19.68 -3.21
C GLU A 22 -4.98 20.46 -1.98
N ASP A 23 -6.16 20.17 -1.44
CA ASP A 23 -6.72 20.94 -0.33
C ASP A 23 -6.24 20.44 1.05
N ILE A 24 -5.87 19.14 1.16
CA ILE A 24 -5.60 18.51 2.46
C ILE A 24 -4.24 17.80 2.49
N PHE A 25 -4.02 16.83 1.60
CA PHE A 25 -2.91 15.91 1.72
C PHE A 25 -1.55 16.60 1.56
N PHE A 26 -1.30 17.26 0.44
CA PHE A 26 -0.03 17.93 0.19
C PHE A 26 0.21 19.13 1.11
N PRO A 27 -0.78 20.00 1.38
CA PRO A 27 -0.61 21.06 2.38
C PRO A 27 -0.28 20.54 3.78
N THR A 28 -0.84 19.40 4.17
CA THR A 28 -0.51 18.78 5.46
C THR A 28 0.92 18.26 5.49
N ILE A 29 1.38 17.60 4.42
CA ILE A 29 2.77 17.11 4.29
C ILE A 29 3.75 18.28 4.44
N GLU A 30 3.51 19.38 3.73
CA GLU A 30 4.36 20.58 3.78
C GLU A 30 4.35 21.22 5.17
N LYS A 31 3.17 21.45 5.72
CA LYS A 31 3.00 22.10 7.02
C LYS A 31 3.67 21.32 8.16
N GLU A 32 3.51 20.01 8.17
CA GLU A 32 4.05 19.13 9.22
C GLU A 32 5.49 18.68 8.93
N GLY A 33 6.08 19.07 7.79
CA GLY A 33 7.44 18.69 7.40
C GLY A 33 7.63 17.19 7.23
N ILE A 34 6.61 16.49 6.70
CA ILE A 34 6.64 15.03 6.50
C ILE A 34 7.57 14.72 5.33
N THR A 35 8.54 13.85 5.55
CA THR A 35 9.52 13.41 4.54
C THR A 35 9.36 11.95 4.15
N THR A 36 8.50 11.21 4.84
CA THR A 36 8.33 9.76 4.62
C THR A 36 6.87 9.37 4.73
N ILE A 37 6.40 8.57 3.78
CA ILE A 37 5.05 8.01 3.73
C ILE A 37 5.15 6.49 3.70
N VAL A 38 4.22 5.80 4.39
CA VAL A 38 4.00 4.37 4.25
C VAL A 38 2.66 4.16 3.54
N ASP A 39 2.70 3.62 2.32
CA ASP A 39 1.52 3.17 1.60
C ASP A 39 1.26 1.70 1.96
N MET A 40 0.07 1.45 2.49
CA MET A 40 -0.30 0.17 3.08
C MET A 40 -0.79 -0.87 2.05
N GLY A 41 -0.49 -0.65 0.77
CA GLY A 41 -0.85 -1.56 -0.31
C GLY A 41 -2.09 -1.10 -1.09
N ASP A 42 -2.51 -1.92 -2.04
CA ASP A 42 -3.61 -1.63 -2.95
C ASP A 42 -3.56 -0.25 -3.60
N THR A 43 -2.35 0.11 -4.03
CA THR A 43 -2.07 1.36 -4.73
C THR A 43 -2.88 1.48 -6.02
N PHE A 44 -3.09 0.37 -6.74
CA PHE A 44 -3.95 0.26 -7.91
C PHE A 44 -5.14 -0.66 -7.66
N ASP A 45 -6.30 -0.32 -8.22
CA ASP A 45 -7.57 -1.02 -7.94
C ASP A 45 -7.68 -2.40 -8.62
N SER A 46 -7.02 -2.61 -9.74
CA SER A 46 -7.18 -3.82 -10.53
C SER A 46 -5.91 -4.67 -10.58
N ARG A 47 -6.09 -5.95 -10.25
CA ARG A 47 -5.05 -6.99 -10.25
C ARG A 47 -4.39 -7.23 -11.61
N LYS A 48 -5.16 -7.19 -12.70
CA LYS A 48 -4.74 -7.66 -14.03
C LYS A 48 -4.52 -6.56 -15.05
N GLY A 49 -4.68 -5.32 -14.69
CA GLY A 49 -4.46 -4.22 -15.62
C GLY A 49 -4.86 -2.88 -15.04
N ILE A 50 -4.33 -1.84 -15.61
CA ILE A 50 -4.69 -0.47 -15.30
C ILE A 50 -5.00 0.25 -16.61
N ASP A 51 -6.00 1.11 -16.56
CA ASP A 51 -6.25 2.05 -17.64
C ASP A 51 -5.11 3.06 -17.73
N PHE A 52 -4.60 3.32 -18.96
CA PHE A 52 -3.48 4.23 -19.15
C PHE A 52 -3.79 5.67 -18.73
N ALA A 53 -5.05 6.11 -18.83
CA ALA A 53 -5.44 7.42 -18.34
C ALA A 53 -5.39 7.48 -16.81
N ALA A 54 -5.80 6.42 -16.11
CA ALA A 54 -5.67 6.32 -14.66
C ALA A 54 -4.20 6.29 -14.21
N LEU A 55 -3.36 5.54 -14.91
CA LEU A 55 -1.93 5.50 -14.61
C LEU A 55 -1.27 6.86 -14.81
N SER A 56 -1.53 7.50 -15.95
CA SER A 56 -1.01 8.83 -16.25
C SER A 56 -1.49 9.86 -15.23
N TRP A 57 -2.76 9.79 -14.84
CA TRP A 57 -3.32 10.66 -13.82
C TRP A 57 -2.65 10.46 -12.45
N ALA A 58 -2.47 9.20 -12.02
CA ALA A 58 -1.83 8.86 -10.75
C ALA A 58 -0.37 9.33 -10.72
N LYS A 59 0.38 9.10 -11.81
CA LYS A 59 1.76 9.59 -11.93
C LYS A 59 1.81 11.11 -11.77
N LYS A 60 1.09 11.85 -12.59
CA LYS A 60 1.10 13.31 -12.60
C LYS A 60 0.64 13.95 -11.28
N ASN A 61 -0.43 13.43 -10.69
CA ASN A 61 -1.09 14.12 -9.57
C ASN A 61 -0.67 13.59 -8.19
N TYR A 62 0.05 12.47 -8.13
CA TYR A 62 0.49 11.88 -6.88
C TYR A 62 1.99 11.56 -6.87
N PHE A 63 2.47 10.64 -7.70
CA PHE A 63 3.85 10.14 -7.61
C PHE A 63 4.90 11.18 -8.01
N ASP A 64 4.69 11.90 -9.11
CA ASP A 64 5.60 12.97 -9.56
C ASP A 64 5.71 14.07 -8.50
N ARG A 65 4.57 14.46 -7.91
CA ARG A 65 4.55 15.47 -6.84
C ARG A 65 5.29 15.02 -5.60
N LEU A 66 5.10 13.77 -5.15
CA LEU A 66 5.86 13.23 -4.02
C LEU A 66 7.36 13.19 -4.30
N LYS A 67 7.76 12.87 -5.54
CA LYS A 67 9.15 12.91 -5.97
C LYS A 67 9.70 14.33 -5.96
N GLU A 68 8.98 15.30 -6.53
CA GLU A 68 9.35 16.73 -6.54
C GLU A 68 9.49 17.30 -5.14
N MET A 69 8.67 16.87 -4.20
CA MET A 69 8.73 17.25 -2.78
C MET A 69 9.85 16.52 -2.01
N GLY A 70 10.57 15.58 -2.63
CA GLY A 70 11.61 14.78 -1.97
C GLY A 70 11.08 13.78 -0.94
N ILE A 71 9.82 13.37 -1.06
CA ILE A 71 9.18 12.43 -0.13
C ILE A 71 9.60 11.00 -0.46
N THR A 72 10.12 10.28 0.52
CA THR A 72 10.33 8.83 0.43
C THR A 72 9.03 8.08 0.68
N VAL A 73 8.66 7.19 -0.23
CA VAL A 73 7.47 6.35 -0.09
C VAL A 73 7.89 4.90 0.13
N HIS A 74 7.46 4.30 1.24
CA HIS A 74 7.54 2.87 1.46
C HIS A 74 6.18 2.26 1.12
N THR A 75 6.11 1.38 0.14
CA THR A 75 4.84 0.75 -0.28
C THR A 75 4.93 -0.77 -0.22
N ILE A 76 3.92 -1.40 0.33
CA ILE A 76 3.79 -2.85 0.37
C ILE A 76 2.84 -3.33 -0.73
N VAL A 77 3.05 -4.56 -1.18
CA VAL A 77 2.14 -5.19 -2.17
C VAL A 77 0.84 -5.60 -1.47
N GLY A 78 -0.29 -5.11 -1.99
CA GLY A 78 -1.63 -5.50 -1.57
C GLY A 78 -2.25 -6.56 -2.49
N ASN A 79 -3.42 -7.07 -2.13
CA ASN A 79 -4.08 -8.13 -2.89
C ASN A 79 -4.63 -7.67 -4.25
N HIS A 80 -4.95 -6.39 -4.44
CA HIS A 80 -5.33 -5.82 -5.74
C HIS A 80 -4.14 -5.51 -6.63
N THR A 81 -2.94 -5.41 -6.10
CA THR A 81 -1.74 -5.12 -6.89
C THR A 81 -0.94 -6.36 -7.27
N ALA A 82 -1.11 -7.49 -6.58
CA ALA A 82 -0.51 -8.78 -6.94
C ALA A 82 -1.27 -9.43 -8.12
N TYR A 83 -0.57 -9.80 -9.20
CA TYR A 83 -1.19 -10.38 -10.39
C TYR A 83 -1.85 -11.73 -10.12
N TYR A 84 -1.11 -12.64 -9.47
CA TYR A 84 -1.60 -13.96 -9.06
C TYR A 84 -2.15 -13.93 -7.63
N LYS A 85 -3.08 -14.85 -7.34
CA LYS A 85 -3.68 -14.95 -5.99
C LYS A 85 -2.81 -15.70 -4.98
N ASN A 86 -1.71 -16.28 -5.39
CA ASN A 86 -0.88 -17.16 -4.58
C ASN A 86 0.56 -16.68 -4.41
N THR A 87 0.96 -15.58 -5.06
CA THR A 87 2.31 -15.00 -4.97
C THR A 87 2.29 -13.49 -5.17
N ASN A 88 3.29 -12.78 -4.63
CA ASN A 88 3.53 -11.35 -4.83
C ASN A 88 4.61 -11.05 -5.88
N ASP A 89 5.17 -12.07 -6.56
CA ASP A 89 6.31 -11.93 -7.48
C ASP A 89 6.04 -10.99 -8.64
N ILE A 90 4.85 -11.12 -9.24
CA ILE A 90 4.42 -10.21 -10.31
C ILE A 90 3.38 -9.28 -9.72
N ASN A 91 3.72 -8.01 -9.59
CA ASN A 91 2.84 -7.00 -9.03
C ASN A 91 2.91 -5.68 -9.80
N ALA A 92 1.80 -4.95 -9.77
CA ALA A 92 1.64 -3.71 -10.51
C ALA A 92 2.60 -2.61 -10.05
N ILE A 93 2.98 -2.62 -8.77
CA ILE A 93 3.82 -1.56 -8.19
C ILE A 93 5.22 -1.66 -8.78
N ASP A 94 5.84 -2.84 -8.77
CA ASP A 94 7.16 -3.07 -9.36
C ASP A 94 7.18 -2.77 -10.87
N LEU A 95 6.12 -3.14 -11.58
CA LEU A 95 6.06 -2.97 -13.03
C LEU A 95 5.85 -1.50 -13.44
N LEU A 96 5.09 -0.73 -12.67
CA LEU A 96 4.60 0.59 -13.10
C LEU A 96 5.30 1.75 -12.40
N LEU A 97 5.97 1.52 -11.24
CA LEU A 97 6.58 2.57 -10.43
C LEU A 97 8.10 2.39 -10.24
N LYS A 98 8.71 1.41 -10.88
CA LYS A 98 10.16 1.13 -10.76
C LYS A 98 11.06 2.32 -11.18
N GLU A 99 10.56 3.24 -11.99
CA GLU A 99 11.28 4.44 -12.41
C GLU A 99 11.41 5.51 -11.30
N TYR A 100 10.63 5.37 -10.21
CA TYR A 100 10.67 6.30 -9.08
C TYR A 100 11.71 5.86 -8.05
N ASP A 101 12.82 6.56 -7.99
CA ASP A 101 13.92 6.30 -7.05
C ASP A 101 13.59 6.59 -5.58
N ASN A 102 12.57 7.43 -5.35
CA ASN A 102 12.01 7.75 -4.03
C ASN A 102 10.99 6.72 -3.53
N ILE A 103 10.56 5.73 -4.35
CA ILE A 103 9.61 4.69 -3.97
C ILE A 103 10.35 3.40 -3.65
N LYS A 104 10.16 2.89 -2.43
CA LYS A 104 10.71 1.61 -1.96
C LYS A 104 9.59 0.60 -1.86
N ILE A 105 9.68 -0.47 -2.66
CA ILE A 105 8.62 -1.47 -2.83
C ILE A 105 8.98 -2.72 -2.02
N TYR A 106 7.98 -3.25 -1.32
CA TYR A 106 8.11 -4.45 -0.49
C TYR A 106 7.07 -5.49 -0.92
N SER A 107 7.52 -6.53 -1.60
CA SER A 107 6.75 -7.73 -1.95
C SER A 107 6.86 -8.83 -0.88
N GLU A 108 7.85 -8.71 0.00
CA GLU A 108 8.17 -9.63 1.09
C GLU A 108 8.10 -8.93 2.44
N THR A 109 7.76 -9.71 3.48
CA THR A 109 7.79 -9.22 4.87
C THR A 109 9.21 -8.82 5.26
N LYS A 110 9.38 -7.60 5.75
CA LYS A 110 10.70 -7.05 6.06
C LYS A 110 10.65 -6.02 7.19
N PRO A 111 11.57 -6.10 8.18
CA PRO A 111 11.75 -5.00 9.10
C PRO A 111 12.44 -3.82 8.42
N ILE A 112 11.98 -2.63 8.71
CA ILE A 112 12.58 -1.36 8.27
C ILE A 112 12.72 -0.43 9.47
N THR A 113 13.53 0.64 9.30
CA THR A 113 13.64 1.70 10.29
C THR A 113 13.07 3.00 9.72
N LEU A 114 12.13 3.59 10.42
CA LEU A 114 11.52 4.89 10.13
C LEU A 114 11.93 5.86 11.24
N GLY A 115 12.89 6.73 10.96
CA GLY A 115 13.54 7.51 12.02
C GLY A 115 14.21 6.60 13.05
N ASN A 116 13.72 6.62 14.28
CA ASN A 116 14.20 5.75 15.37
C ASN A 116 13.28 4.55 15.64
N LEU A 117 12.21 4.37 14.84
CA LEU A 117 11.22 3.33 15.05
C LEU A 117 11.49 2.14 14.13
N SER A 118 11.66 0.94 14.71
CA SER A 118 11.65 -0.31 13.94
C SER A 118 10.22 -0.73 13.63
N VAL A 119 9.93 -0.97 12.37
CA VAL A 119 8.60 -1.35 11.87
C VAL A 119 8.74 -2.60 11.02
N LEU A 120 7.91 -3.61 11.28
CA LEU A 120 7.78 -4.76 10.40
C LEU A 120 6.73 -4.44 9.34
N LEU A 121 7.14 -4.36 8.07
CA LEU A 121 6.22 -4.26 6.94
C LEU A 121 5.79 -5.64 6.49
N VAL A 122 4.48 -5.84 6.38
CA VAL A 122 3.87 -7.12 6.00
C VAL A 122 2.98 -6.91 4.76
N PRO A 123 3.48 -7.24 3.56
CA PRO A 123 2.67 -7.27 2.34
C PRO A 123 1.55 -8.28 2.46
N TRP A 124 0.62 -8.26 1.49
CA TRP A 124 -0.47 -9.22 1.44
C TRP A 124 0.02 -10.66 1.58
N ILE A 125 -0.57 -11.35 2.56
CA ILE A 125 -0.22 -12.73 2.88
C ILE A 125 -1.02 -13.66 1.97
N ASN A 126 -0.31 -14.49 1.21
CA ASN A 126 -0.86 -15.48 0.29
C ASN A 126 -0.29 -16.89 0.58
N GLN A 127 -0.67 -17.87 -0.24
CA GLN A 127 -0.27 -19.26 -0.01
C GLN A 127 1.24 -19.49 0.00
N GLU A 128 1.99 -18.76 -0.82
CA GLU A 128 3.44 -18.94 -0.96
C GLU A 128 4.21 -18.35 0.22
N ASN A 129 3.81 -17.15 0.69
CA ASN A 129 4.58 -16.42 1.70
C ASN A 129 4.10 -16.62 3.15
N LYS A 130 2.95 -17.30 3.35
CA LYS A 130 2.27 -17.42 4.63
C LYS A 130 3.18 -17.89 5.77
N ASP A 131 3.84 -19.04 5.61
CA ASP A 131 4.59 -19.65 6.69
C ASP A 131 5.82 -18.82 7.07
N ARG A 132 6.54 -18.28 6.08
CA ARG A 132 7.69 -17.41 6.32
C ARG A 132 7.28 -16.08 6.96
N THR A 133 6.15 -15.51 6.53
CA THR A 133 5.62 -14.27 7.11
C THR A 133 5.22 -14.44 8.56
N LEU A 134 4.45 -15.47 8.88
CA LEU A 134 4.06 -15.76 10.27
C LEU A 134 5.28 -16.07 11.16
N ALA A 135 6.27 -16.78 10.63
CA ALA A 135 7.53 -17.02 11.37
C ALA A 135 8.28 -15.71 11.65
N MET A 136 8.27 -14.76 10.72
CA MET A 136 8.90 -13.44 10.93
C MET A 136 8.12 -12.59 11.94
N ILE A 137 6.79 -12.58 11.88
CA ILE A 137 5.94 -11.88 12.85
C ILE A 137 6.21 -12.39 14.27
N ASN A 138 6.27 -13.71 14.45
CA ASN A 138 6.55 -14.32 15.75
C ASN A 138 7.97 -14.09 16.30
N LYS A 139 8.94 -13.79 15.42
CA LYS A 139 10.35 -13.60 15.80
C LYS A 139 10.79 -12.15 15.82
N THR A 140 9.99 -11.23 15.29
CA THR A 140 10.40 -9.83 15.19
C THR A 140 10.56 -9.18 16.55
N SER A 141 11.54 -8.29 16.65
CA SER A 141 11.69 -7.35 17.77
C SER A 141 11.10 -5.97 17.46
N SER A 142 10.51 -5.78 16.27
CA SER A 142 9.89 -4.52 15.89
C SER A 142 8.63 -4.27 16.73
N PRO A 143 8.53 -3.14 17.43
CA PRO A 143 7.38 -2.84 18.30
C PRO A 143 6.11 -2.51 17.52
N VAL A 144 6.22 -2.28 16.20
CA VAL A 144 5.11 -1.95 15.31
C VAL A 144 5.12 -2.89 14.12
N CYS A 145 3.95 -3.41 13.79
CA CYS A 145 3.68 -4.14 12.55
C CYS A 145 2.69 -3.34 11.70
N MET A 146 3.06 -3.06 10.45
CA MET A 146 2.19 -2.42 9.46
C MET A 146 2.00 -3.39 8.30
N GLY A 147 0.75 -3.76 7.99
CA GLY A 147 0.51 -4.80 7.01
C GLY A 147 -0.80 -4.65 6.24
N HIS A 148 -0.81 -5.24 5.04
CA HIS A 148 -2.01 -5.41 4.23
C HIS A 148 -2.66 -6.75 4.57
N LEU A 149 -3.53 -6.74 5.58
CA LEU A 149 -3.97 -7.94 6.28
C LEU A 149 -5.48 -8.15 6.17
N GLU A 150 -5.87 -9.41 6.02
CA GLU A 150 -7.25 -9.86 6.17
C GLU A 150 -7.37 -10.57 7.54
N LEU A 151 -7.95 -9.88 8.53
CA LEU A 151 -8.06 -10.38 9.90
C LEU A 151 -9.49 -10.77 10.24
N GLN A 152 -9.66 -12.00 10.74
CA GLN A 152 -10.95 -12.51 11.18
C GLN A 152 -11.46 -11.73 12.41
N GLY A 153 -12.76 -11.46 12.46
CA GLY A 153 -13.42 -10.77 13.57
C GLY A 153 -13.40 -9.25 13.51
N PHE A 154 -12.72 -8.64 12.53
CA PHE A 154 -12.74 -7.19 12.33
C PHE A 154 -13.97 -6.76 11.52
N LYS A 155 -14.50 -5.59 11.84
CA LYS A 155 -15.60 -4.99 11.08
C LYS A 155 -15.07 -4.42 9.77
N VAL A 156 -15.64 -4.86 8.67
CA VAL A 156 -15.42 -4.28 7.34
C VAL A 156 -16.23 -3.00 7.19
N ASN A 157 -17.45 -3.00 7.73
CA ASN A 157 -18.35 -1.86 7.81
C ASN A 157 -19.34 -2.06 8.97
N GLU A 158 -20.32 -1.18 9.11
CA GLU A 158 -21.31 -1.22 10.20
C GLU A 158 -22.05 -2.57 10.33
N HIS A 159 -22.26 -3.26 9.21
CA HIS A 159 -23.09 -4.46 9.15
C HIS A 159 -22.32 -5.75 8.88
N VAL A 160 -21.05 -5.67 8.50
CA VAL A 160 -20.25 -6.81 8.05
C VAL A 160 -19.02 -6.99 8.94
N VAL A 161 -18.91 -8.16 9.53
CA VAL A 161 -17.72 -8.63 10.24
C VAL A 161 -17.00 -9.63 9.35
N MET A 162 -15.68 -9.52 9.23
CA MET A 162 -14.87 -10.47 8.50
C MET A 162 -14.95 -11.86 9.17
N ASP A 163 -15.52 -12.83 8.47
CA ASP A 163 -15.69 -14.21 8.95
C ASP A 163 -14.55 -15.15 8.50
N HIS A 164 -13.64 -14.64 7.69
CA HIS A 164 -12.47 -15.32 7.16
C HIS A 164 -11.21 -14.47 7.36
N GLY A 165 -10.05 -15.00 6.97
CA GLY A 165 -8.77 -14.35 7.17
C GLY A 165 -7.95 -14.99 8.29
N PHE A 166 -6.93 -14.29 8.75
CA PHE A 166 -6.04 -14.78 9.80
C PHE A 166 -6.60 -14.49 11.20
N ASP A 167 -6.33 -15.39 12.15
CA ASP A 167 -6.51 -15.09 13.58
C ASP A 167 -5.59 -13.93 13.99
N ILE A 168 -6.07 -13.04 14.82
CA ILE A 168 -5.31 -11.87 15.31
C ILE A 168 -4.13 -12.27 16.23
N LYS A 169 -4.18 -13.45 16.86
CA LYS A 169 -3.19 -13.84 17.87
C LYS A 169 -1.72 -13.75 17.47
N PRO A 170 -1.33 -14.04 16.20
CA PRO A 170 0.06 -13.89 15.77
C PRO A 170 0.53 -12.45 15.62
N PHE A 171 -0.38 -11.49 15.51
CA PHE A 171 -0.12 -10.07 15.28
C PHE A 171 -0.22 -9.28 16.58
#